data_5e98b3e51c1bd41b442babaf8f32f36b
#
_entry.id   5e98b3e51c1bd41b442babaf8f32f36b
#
_cell.length_a   1.000
_cell.length_b   1.000
_cell.length_c   1.000
_cell.angle_alpha   90.00
_cell.angle_beta   90.00
_cell.angle_gamma   90.00
#
_symmetry.space_group_name_H-M   'P 1'
#
loop_
_entity.id
_entity.type
_entity.pdbx_description
1 polymer ?
#
loop_
_entity_poly.entity_id
_entity_poly.type
_entity_poly.pdbx_seq_one_letter_code
_entity_poly.pdbx_strand_id
1 'polypeptide(L)'
;MSIEQSKEALVEQLEALKKENEQLRKELSVLRDEKRSNHPVSFKEKYAVRILDSLPDMLTVFNQSEVGIEVVSNEETNHVGISNKDFKGMRMQDMVPPKAYQNVHSNMQQAVTTGTVSTAHHELDFNGERHYYENRIFPLDEEYVLIMCRDITERVATQRQLEVFKSVLDKVSDSILAVAEDGTLVYANKQFIEEYGVTQELGTQKIYDLRVSMTTKEAWEQKLQDIRDNDGSFAYRAAYVRQGETKERVHQVSTFLIRENNQELTWF
;
A
#
# COMPACT_ATOMS: atom_id res chain seq x y z
N MET A 1 -79.36 -13.36 -12.92
CA MET A 1 -78.68 -12.79 -11.76
C MET A 1 -78.68 -11.28 -11.94
N SER A 2 -79.22 -10.54 -10.99
CA SER A 2 -79.31 -9.09 -11.10
C SER A 2 -77.90 -8.48 -10.85
N ILE A 3 -77.64 -7.32 -11.44
CA ILE A 3 -76.35 -6.57 -11.29
C ILE A 3 -76.03 -6.32 -9.80
N GLU A 4 -77.05 -6.23 -8.96
CA GLU A 4 -76.97 -6.04 -7.51
C GLU A 4 -76.42 -7.25 -6.78
N GLN A 5 -76.79 -8.48 -7.12
CA GLN A 5 -76.29 -9.74 -6.56
C GLN A 5 -74.76 -9.95 -6.94
N SER A 6 -74.39 -9.47 -8.13
CA SER A 6 -72.99 -9.53 -8.56
C SER A 6 -72.06 -8.52 -7.80
N LYS A 7 -72.66 -7.39 -7.40
CA LYS A 7 -71.98 -6.34 -6.62
C LYS A 7 -71.76 -6.78 -5.16
N GLU A 8 -72.80 -7.39 -4.54
CA GLU A 8 -72.63 -7.91 -3.17
C GLU A 8 -71.60 -9.02 -3.09
N ALA A 9 -71.55 -9.96 -4.03
CA ALA A 9 -70.57 -11.01 -4.10
C ALA A 9 -69.16 -10.46 -4.30
N LEU A 10 -68.94 -9.38 -5.06
CA LEU A 10 -67.65 -8.70 -5.25
C LEU A 10 -67.23 -7.97 -3.99
N VAL A 11 -68.13 -7.35 -3.25
CA VAL A 11 -67.78 -6.69 -1.96
C VAL A 11 -67.36 -7.71 -0.92
N GLU A 12 -68.04 -8.85 -0.84
CA GLU A 12 -67.72 -9.94 0.08
C GLU A 12 -66.33 -10.54 -0.24
N GLN A 13 -65.99 -10.74 -1.52
CA GLN A 13 -64.64 -11.16 -1.96
C GLN A 13 -63.59 -10.14 -1.62
N LEU A 14 -63.84 -8.86 -1.75
CA LEU A 14 -62.93 -7.78 -1.46
C LEU A 14 -62.63 -7.67 0.04
N GLU A 15 -63.62 -7.89 0.89
CA GLU A 15 -63.44 -7.94 2.35
C GLU A 15 -62.66 -9.18 2.79
N ALA A 16 -62.92 -10.35 2.18
CA ALA A 16 -62.14 -11.57 2.44
C ALA A 16 -60.67 -11.40 2.06
N LEU A 17 -60.36 -10.83 0.88
CA LEU A 17 -58.99 -10.54 0.43
C LEU A 17 -58.31 -9.50 1.31
N LYS A 18 -59.01 -8.50 1.80
CA LYS A 18 -58.42 -7.52 2.76
C LYS A 18 -58.02 -8.21 4.06
N LYS A 19 -58.87 -9.09 4.58
CA LYS A 19 -58.61 -9.83 5.82
C LYS A 19 -57.43 -10.79 5.67
N GLU A 20 -57.32 -11.47 4.53
CA GLU A 20 -56.21 -12.34 4.20
C GLU A 20 -54.88 -11.56 4.06
N ASN A 21 -54.92 -10.40 3.41
CA ASN A 21 -53.75 -9.51 3.29
C ASN A 21 -53.25 -8.97 4.65
N GLU A 22 -54.19 -8.66 5.55
CA GLU A 22 -53.86 -8.22 6.91
C GLU A 22 -53.19 -9.36 7.73
N GLN A 23 -53.69 -10.58 7.56
CA GLN A 23 -53.12 -11.76 8.20
C GLN A 23 -51.74 -12.08 7.67
N LEU A 24 -51.53 -12.08 6.36
CA LEU A 24 -50.21 -12.28 5.72
C LEU A 24 -49.20 -11.20 6.15
N ARG A 25 -49.63 -9.96 6.31
CA ARG A 25 -48.76 -8.89 6.83
C ARG A 25 -48.32 -9.11 8.27
N LYS A 26 -49.21 -9.63 9.12
CA LYS A 26 -48.88 -10.00 10.49
C LYS A 26 -47.88 -11.18 10.54
N GLU A 27 -48.14 -12.21 9.74
CA GLU A 27 -47.21 -13.36 9.64
C GLU A 27 -45.84 -12.97 9.12
N LEU A 28 -45.79 -12.09 8.09
CA LEU A 28 -44.51 -11.52 7.60
C LEU A 28 -43.79 -10.67 8.63
N SER A 29 -44.51 -9.95 9.50
CA SER A 29 -43.88 -9.17 10.58
C SER A 29 -43.27 -10.09 11.64
N VAL A 30 -43.98 -11.15 12.03
CA VAL A 30 -43.47 -12.14 13.00
C VAL A 30 -42.26 -12.88 12.44
N LEU A 31 -42.31 -13.33 11.19
CA LEU A 31 -41.15 -13.98 10.54
C LEU A 31 -39.93 -13.07 10.38
N ARG A 32 -40.15 -11.75 10.16
CA ARG A 32 -39.08 -10.75 10.14
C ARG A 32 -38.46 -10.54 11.52
N ASP A 33 -39.25 -10.52 12.56
CA ASP A 33 -38.82 -10.33 13.93
C ASP A 33 -38.12 -11.61 14.46
N GLU A 34 -38.57 -12.80 14.12
CA GLU A 34 -37.93 -14.08 14.43
C GLU A 34 -36.58 -14.20 13.68
N LYS A 35 -36.48 -13.76 12.43
CA LYS A 35 -35.21 -13.72 11.67
C LYS A 35 -34.22 -12.72 12.25
N ARG A 36 -34.69 -11.61 12.84
CA ARG A 36 -33.84 -10.63 13.53
C ARG A 36 -33.37 -11.10 14.92
N SER A 37 -34.19 -11.87 15.64
CA SER A 37 -33.85 -12.28 17.00
C SER A 37 -32.98 -13.53 17.08
N ASN A 38 -32.88 -14.33 16.02
CA ASN A 38 -32.19 -15.63 16.06
C ASN A 38 -30.77 -15.66 15.46
N HIS A 39 -30.28 -14.50 14.93
CA HIS A 39 -28.87 -14.42 14.54
C HIS A 39 -28.19 -13.34 15.40
N PRO A 40 -27.25 -13.72 16.25
CA PRO A 40 -26.42 -12.73 16.91
C PRO A 40 -25.72 -11.93 15.80
N VAL A 41 -26.00 -10.62 15.75
CA VAL A 41 -25.36 -9.70 14.78
C VAL A 41 -23.86 -9.94 14.85
N SER A 42 -23.26 -10.40 13.76
CA SER A 42 -21.84 -10.73 13.74
C SER A 42 -21.04 -9.46 14.05
N PHE A 43 -19.82 -9.65 14.60
CA PHE A 43 -18.92 -8.51 14.84
C PHE A 43 -18.75 -7.68 13.57
N LYS A 44 -18.62 -8.33 12.40
CA LYS A 44 -18.48 -7.68 11.11
C LYS A 44 -19.68 -6.80 10.76
N GLU A 45 -20.90 -7.31 10.91
CA GLU A 45 -22.13 -6.53 10.63
C GLU A 45 -22.28 -5.35 11.58
N LYS A 46 -21.98 -5.54 12.87
CA LYS A 46 -22.09 -4.48 13.89
C LYS A 46 -21.14 -3.33 13.67
N TYR A 47 -19.93 -3.60 13.15
CA TYR A 47 -18.87 -2.62 13.04
C TYR A 47 -18.48 -2.27 11.60
N ALA A 48 -19.13 -2.87 10.59
CA ALA A 48 -18.81 -2.69 9.17
C ALA A 48 -18.66 -1.22 8.77
N VAL A 49 -19.63 -0.39 9.11
CA VAL A 49 -19.59 1.06 8.78
C VAL A 49 -18.40 1.74 9.45
N ARG A 50 -18.16 1.49 10.75
CA ARG A 50 -17.03 2.10 11.46
C ARG A 50 -15.68 1.64 10.93
N ILE A 51 -15.59 0.39 10.48
CA ILE A 51 -14.38 -0.13 9.86
C ILE A 51 -14.14 0.57 8.52
N LEU A 52 -15.18 0.69 7.69
CA LEU A 52 -15.11 1.37 6.41
C LEU A 52 -14.74 2.85 6.55
N ASP A 53 -15.36 3.56 7.51
CA ASP A 53 -15.08 4.97 7.81
C ASP A 53 -13.66 5.21 8.36
N SER A 54 -13.03 4.18 8.94
CA SER A 54 -11.67 4.28 9.49
C SER A 54 -10.57 4.01 8.46
N LEU A 55 -10.93 3.52 7.28
CA LEU A 55 -9.95 3.25 6.22
C LEU A 55 -9.47 4.58 5.61
N PRO A 56 -8.15 4.73 5.40
CA PRO A 56 -7.61 5.93 4.77
C PRO A 56 -7.80 5.94 3.25
N ASP A 57 -8.36 4.87 2.69
CA ASP A 57 -8.52 4.66 1.26
C ASP A 57 -9.93 5.06 0.81
N MET A 58 -10.07 5.63 -0.38
CA MET A 58 -11.36 5.87 -0.98
C MET A 58 -11.94 4.56 -1.53
N LEU A 59 -13.15 4.22 -1.11
CA LEU A 59 -13.88 3.02 -1.55
C LEU A 59 -15.05 3.42 -2.41
N THR A 60 -15.09 2.91 -3.64
CA THR A 60 -16.13 3.20 -4.62
C THR A 60 -16.70 1.92 -5.21
N VAL A 61 -18.00 1.89 -5.40
CA VAL A 61 -18.71 0.77 -6.06
C VAL A 61 -19.14 1.19 -7.46
N PHE A 62 -18.82 0.37 -8.44
CA PHE A 62 -19.25 0.50 -9.83
C PHE A 62 -20.04 -0.73 -10.25
N ASN A 63 -20.95 -0.55 -11.20
CA ASN A 63 -21.52 -1.70 -11.90
C ASN A 63 -20.60 -2.15 -13.06
N GLN A 64 -20.92 -3.28 -13.69
CA GLN A 64 -20.14 -3.79 -14.83
C GLN A 64 -20.13 -2.88 -16.07
N SER A 65 -21.10 -1.95 -16.19
CA SER A 65 -21.10 -0.90 -17.21
C SER A 65 -20.29 0.31 -16.82
N GLU A 66 -19.48 0.20 -15.74
CA GLU A 66 -18.59 1.25 -15.23
C GLU A 66 -19.28 2.55 -14.81
N VAL A 67 -20.53 2.41 -14.38
CA VAL A 67 -21.30 3.52 -13.80
C VAL A 67 -21.14 3.48 -12.29
N GLY A 68 -20.79 4.62 -11.68
CA GLY A 68 -20.66 4.80 -10.24
C GLY A 68 -21.98 4.59 -9.51
N ILE A 69 -21.96 3.73 -8.52
CA ILE A 69 -23.13 3.37 -7.71
C ILE A 69 -23.07 4.10 -6.37
N GLU A 70 -21.95 4.00 -5.67
CA GLU A 70 -21.82 4.54 -4.33
C GLU A 70 -20.34 4.78 -3.97
N VAL A 71 -20.08 5.84 -3.18
CA VAL A 71 -18.82 6.00 -2.42
C VAL A 71 -19.11 5.50 -1.01
N VAL A 72 -18.39 4.45 -0.61
CA VAL A 72 -18.64 3.72 0.64
C VAL A 72 -17.77 4.26 1.78
N SER A 73 -16.63 4.88 1.46
CA SER A 73 -15.72 5.47 2.43
C SER A 73 -16.15 6.88 2.86
N ASN A 74 -15.52 7.37 3.94
CA ASN A 74 -15.72 8.74 4.42
C ASN A 74 -15.38 9.78 3.32
N GLU A 75 -16.09 10.92 3.31
CA GLU A 75 -15.86 12.03 2.38
C GLU A 75 -14.45 12.63 2.49
N GLU A 76 -13.83 12.56 3.67
CA GLU A 76 -12.46 13.06 3.90
C GLU A 76 -11.39 12.27 3.12
N THR A 77 -11.69 11.04 2.69
CA THR A 77 -10.79 10.20 1.88
C THR A 77 -10.97 10.40 0.37
N ASN A 78 -11.82 11.35 -0.03
CA ASN A 78 -12.11 11.62 -1.43
C ASN A 78 -11.03 12.48 -2.08
N HIS A 79 -9.96 11.85 -2.55
CA HIS A 79 -8.85 12.50 -3.23
C HIS A 79 -9.14 12.91 -4.68
N VAL A 80 -10.26 12.48 -5.25
CA VAL A 80 -10.63 12.74 -6.66
C VAL A 80 -11.43 14.04 -6.80
N GLY A 81 -11.87 14.64 -5.70
CA GLY A 81 -12.61 15.92 -5.71
C GLY A 81 -14.04 15.83 -6.27
N ILE A 82 -14.58 14.62 -6.45
CA ILE A 82 -15.96 14.37 -6.91
C ILE A 82 -16.84 14.14 -5.67
N SER A 83 -17.90 14.94 -5.48
CA SER A 83 -18.78 14.72 -4.35
C SER A 83 -19.50 13.37 -4.45
N ASN A 84 -19.84 12.75 -3.31
CA ASN A 84 -20.58 11.48 -3.29
C ASN A 84 -21.90 11.56 -4.07
N LYS A 85 -22.50 12.74 -4.10
CA LYS A 85 -23.75 12.98 -4.83
C LYS A 85 -23.52 12.99 -6.34
N ASP A 86 -22.44 13.57 -6.79
CA ASP A 86 -22.11 13.68 -8.22
C ASP A 86 -21.54 12.37 -8.76
N PHE A 87 -20.90 11.55 -7.90
CA PHE A 87 -20.37 10.24 -8.26
C PHE A 87 -21.44 9.28 -8.78
N LYS A 88 -22.61 9.30 -8.16
CA LYS A 88 -23.70 8.38 -8.49
C LYS A 88 -24.24 8.62 -9.89
N GLY A 89 -24.15 7.61 -10.75
CA GLY A 89 -24.57 7.67 -12.14
C GLY A 89 -23.51 8.20 -13.12
N MET A 90 -22.36 8.69 -12.62
CA MET A 90 -21.25 9.14 -13.46
C MET A 90 -20.50 7.93 -14.04
N ARG A 91 -20.03 8.03 -15.27
CA ARG A 91 -19.20 6.98 -15.89
C ARG A 91 -17.74 7.15 -15.47
N MET A 92 -17.06 6.05 -15.24
CA MET A 92 -15.63 6.05 -14.87
C MET A 92 -14.77 6.81 -15.88
N GLN A 93 -15.02 6.67 -17.17
CA GLN A 93 -14.29 7.38 -18.23
C GLN A 93 -14.39 8.90 -18.14
N ASP A 94 -15.43 9.44 -17.50
CA ASP A 94 -15.66 10.88 -17.33
C ASP A 94 -15.03 11.42 -16.03
N MET A 95 -14.57 10.53 -15.15
CA MET A 95 -13.96 10.87 -13.85
C MET A 95 -12.46 11.01 -13.90
N VAL A 96 -11.80 10.29 -14.82
CA VAL A 96 -10.33 10.20 -14.87
C VAL A 96 -9.82 10.39 -16.30
N PRO A 97 -8.57 10.86 -16.47
CA PRO A 97 -7.96 11.00 -17.78
C PRO A 97 -7.92 9.69 -18.56
N PRO A 98 -7.95 9.74 -19.92
CA PRO A 98 -8.05 8.53 -20.76
C PRO A 98 -7.01 7.45 -20.48
N LYS A 99 -5.77 7.84 -20.17
CA LYS A 99 -4.69 6.88 -19.85
C LYS A 99 -4.94 6.14 -18.53
N ALA A 100 -5.39 6.85 -17.49
CA ALA A 100 -5.77 6.26 -16.20
C ALA A 100 -6.99 5.36 -16.36
N TYR A 101 -8.00 5.82 -17.11
CA TYR A 101 -9.19 5.05 -17.43
C TYR A 101 -8.84 3.71 -18.11
N GLN A 102 -8.03 3.72 -19.17
CA GLN A 102 -7.64 2.48 -19.87
C GLN A 102 -6.99 1.46 -18.95
N ASN A 103 -6.14 1.92 -18.04
CA ASN A 103 -5.47 1.04 -17.09
C ASN A 103 -6.48 0.45 -16.06
N VAL A 104 -7.33 1.28 -15.46
CA VAL A 104 -8.34 0.80 -14.49
C VAL A 104 -9.35 -0.10 -15.17
N HIS A 105 -9.84 0.27 -16.36
CA HIS A 105 -10.76 -0.52 -17.18
C HIS A 105 -10.23 -1.92 -17.47
N SER A 106 -9.01 -2.05 -17.99
CA SER A 106 -8.43 -3.37 -18.31
C SER A 106 -8.29 -4.26 -17.07
N ASN A 107 -7.88 -3.69 -15.94
CA ASN A 107 -7.78 -4.40 -14.68
C ASN A 107 -9.15 -4.76 -14.09
N MET A 108 -10.16 -3.92 -14.29
CA MET A 108 -11.54 -4.23 -13.90
C MET A 108 -12.11 -5.41 -14.71
N GLN A 109 -11.91 -5.41 -16.03
CA GLN A 109 -12.29 -6.52 -16.89
C GLN A 109 -11.57 -7.82 -16.49
N GLN A 110 -10.29 -7.74 -16.16
CA GLN A 110 -9.54 -8.90 -15.66
C GLN A 110 -10.14 -9.40 -14.34
N ALA A 111 -10.39 -8.53 -13.37
CA ALA A 111 -10.95 -8.90 -12.07
C ALA A 111 -12.31 -9.61 -12.21
N VAL A 112 -13.21 -9.05 -13.02
CA VAL A 112 -14.53 -9.63 -13.31
C VAL A 112 -14.40 -11.00 -13.99
N THR A 113 -13.53 -11.11 -14.99
CA THR A 113 -13.38 -12.36 -15.78
C THR A 113 -12.76 -13.48 -14.94
N THR A 114 -11.80 -13.16 -14.07
CA THR A 114 -11.08 -14.18 -13.28
C THR A 114 -11.71 -14.44 -11.92
N GLY A 115 -12.62 -13.58 -11.46
CA GLY A 115 -13.17 -13.61 -10.09
C GLY A 115 -12.13 -13.31 -9.00
N THR A 116 -10.98 -12.73 -9.36
CA THR A 116 -9.86 -12.44 -8.44
C THR A 116 -9.56 -10.95 -8.37
N VAL A 117 -8.91 -10.54 -7.28
CA VAL A 117 -8.49 -9.14 -7.10
C VAL A 117 -7.46 -8.77 -8.15
N SER A 118 -7.66 -7.63 -8.82
CA SER A 118 -6.66 -7.03 -9.72
C SER A 118 -6.17 -5.69 -9.16
N THR A 119 -4.96 -5.27 -9.56
CA THR A 119 -4.34 -4.02 -9.08
C THR A 119 -3.89 -3.17 -10.26
N ALA A 120 -4.35 -1.92 -10.30
CA ALA A 120 -3.98 -0.93 -11.29
C ALA A 120 -3.25 0.25 -10.63
N HIS A 121 -2.19 0.74 -11.26
CA HIS A 121 -1.49 1.95 -10.83
C HIS A 121 -1.65 3.03 -11.89
N HIS A 122 -1.94 4.25 -11.46
CA HIS A 122 -2.02 5.40 -12.39
C HIS A 122 -1.57 6.68 -11.71
N GLU A 123 -1.32 7.70 -12.53
CA GLU A 123 -0.98 9.03 -12.09
C GLU A 123 -2.05 10.03 -12.54
N LEU A 124 -2.34 11.00 -11.70
CA LEU A 124 -3.24 12.11 -11.99
C LEU A 124 -2.53 13.44 -11.66
N ASP A 125 -2.78 14.47 -12.48
CA ASP A 125 -2.31 15.81 -12.19
C ASP A 125 -3.49 16.63 -11.61
N PHE A 126 -3.33 17.10 -10.37
CA PHE A 126 -4.26 18.01 -9.71
C PHE A 126 -3.57 19.35 -9.45
N ASN A 127 -4.11 20.44 -10.00
CA ASN A 127 -3.59 21.80 -9.80
C ASN A 127 -2.09 21.95 -10.10
N GLY A 128 -1.54 21.12 -11.00
CA GLY A 128 -0.12 21.12 -11.36
C GLY A 128 0.75 20.22 -10.45
N GLU A 129 0.16 19.54 -9.49
CA GLU A 129 0.83 18.54 -8.67
C GLU A 129 0.48 17.13 -9.13
N ARG A 130 1.50 16.28 -9.24
CA ARG A 130 1.36 14.89 -9.67
C ARG A 130 1.11 13.98 -8.49
N HIS A 131 -0.01 13.28 -8.53
CA HIS A 131 -0.41 12.27 -7.56
C HIS A 131 -0.34 10.87 -8.16
N TYR A 132 0.01 9.89 -7.35
CA TYR A 132 0.11 8.48 -7.72
C TYR A 132 -0.90 7.66 -6.93
N TYR A 133 -1.67 6.83 -7.65
CA TYR A 133 -2.74 6.02 -7.07
C TYR A 133 -2.54 4.54 -7.34
N GLU A 134 -2.85 3.73 -6.33
CA GLU A 134 -3.02 2.29 -6.44
C GLU A 134 -4.50 1.97 -6.30
N ASN A 135 -5.09 1.38 -7.32
CA ASN A 135 -6.46 0.89 -7.29
C ASN A 135 -6.46 -0.63 -7.13
N ARG A 136 -7.05 -1.12 -6.05
CA ARG A 136 -7.33 -2.54 -5.87
C ARG A 136 -8.79 -2.79 -6.21
N ILE A 137 -9.04 -3.70 -7.13
CA ILE A 137 -10.33 -3.93 -7.76
C ILE A 137 -10.82 -5.30 -7.33
N PHE A 138 -11.94 -5.31 -6.61
CA PHE A 138 -12.56 -6.50 -6.03
C PHE A 138 -13.89 -6.76 -6.74
N PRO A 139 -14.07 -7.86 -7.47
CA PRO A 139 -15.40 -8.28 -7.92
C PRO A 139 -16.21 -8.68 -6.69
N LEU A 140 -17.37 -8.01 -6.48
CA LEU A 140 -18.26 -8.32 -5.35
C LEU A 140 -19.20 -9.46 -5.71
N ASP A 141 -19.80 -9.37 -6.89
CA ASP A 141 -20.70 -10.36 -7.48
C ASP A 141 -20.73 -10.20 -9.02
N GLU A 142 -21.77 -10.77 -9.66
CA GLU A 142 -21.96 -10.69 -11.11
C GLU A 142 -22.36 -9.29 -11.61
N GLU A 143 -22.69 -8.35 -10.73
CA GLU A 143 -23.20 -7.03 -11.10
C GLU A 143 -22.28 -5.89 -10.65
N TYR A 144 -21.58 -6.05 -9.52
CA TYR A 144 -20.85 -4.97 -8.85
C TYR A 144 -19.36 -5.25 -8.62
N VAL A 145 -18.60 -4.17 -8.69
CA VAL A 145 -17.16 -4.16 -8.42
C VAL A 145 -16.86 -3.07 -7.40
N LEU A 146 -16.08 -3.41 -6.36
CA LEU A 146 -15.51 -2.45 -5.42
C LEU A 146 -14.12 -2.05 -5.88
N ILE A 147 -13.85 -0.76 -5.95
CA ILE A 147 -12.52 -0.20 -6.19
C ILE A 147 -12.06 0.52 -4.92
N MET A 148 -10.95 0.04 -4.35
CA MET A 148 -10.22 0.71 -3.28
C MET A 148 -9.12 1.54 -3.92
N CYS A 149 -9.20 2.86 -3.82
CA CYS A 149 -8.24 3.81 -4.34
C CYS A 149 -7.38 4.37 -3.20
N ARG A 150 -6.08 4.09 -3.25
CA ARG A 150 -5.09 4.54 -2.28
C ARG A 150 -4.18 5.58 -2.92
N ASP A 151 -4.01 6.73 -2.27
CA ASP A 151 -2.95 7.66 -2.61
C ASP A 151 -1.61 7.10 -2.11
N ILE A 152 -0.68 6.90 -3.05
CA ILE A 152 0.68 6.41 -2.78
C ILE A 152 1.75 7.46 -3.12
N THR A 153 1.36 8.72 -3.25
CA THR A 153 2.24 9.82 -3.70
C THR A 153 3.46 9.98 -2.79
N GLU A 154 3.24 10.02 -1.48
CA GLU A 154 4.33 10.13 -0.50
C GLU A 154 5.27 8.93 -0.57
N ARG A 155 4.72 7.72 -0.70
CA ARG A 155 5.52 6.49 -0.83
C ARG A 155 6.39 6.51 -2.09
N VAL A 156 5.81 6.93 -3.22
CA VAL A 156 6.54 7.04 -4.50
C VAL A 156 7.60 8.15 -4.43
N ALA A 157 7.29 9.29 -3.80
CA ALA A 157 8.24 10.39 -3.62
C ALA A 157 9.44 9.93 -2.76
N THR A 158 9.19 9.29 -1.63
CA THR A 158 10.24 8.74 -0.75
C THR A 158 11.09 7.71 -1.47
N GLN A 159 10.47 6.78 -2.19
CA GLN A 159 11.18 5.78 -2.96
C GLN A 159 12.10 6.42 -4.03
N ARG A 160 11.61 7.41 -4.76
CA ARG A 160 12.41 8.16 -5.74
C ARG A 160 13.58 8.91 -5.11
N GLN A 161 13.37 9.53 -3.95
CA GLN A 161 14.46 10.20 -3.23
C GLN A 161 15.57 9.21 -2.85
N LEU A 162 15.20 8.02 -2.36
CA LEU A 162 16.16 6.96 -2.04
C LEU A 162 16.92 6.48 -3.29
N GLU A 163 16.24 6.31 -4.42
CA GLU A 163 16.87 5.92 -5.70
C GLU A 163 17.84 6.98 -6.21
N VAL A 164 17.46 8.26 -6.14
CA VAL A 164 18.33 9.38 -6.49
C VAL A 164 19.55 9.42 -5.58
N PHE A 165 19.35 9.29 -4.27
CA PHE A 165 20.43 9.28 -3.29
C PHE A 165 21.42 8.13 -3.54
N LYS A 166 20.91 6.91 -3.76
CA LYS A 166 21.72 5.76 -4.14
C LYS A 166 22.50 6.01 -5.43
N SER A 167 21.86 6.55 -6.45
CA SER A 167 22.49 6.88 -7.73
C SER A 167 23.62 7.92 -7.58
N VAL A 168 23.47 8.87 -6.67
CA VAL A 168 24.53 9.86 -6.35
C VAL A 168 25.70 9.17 -5.69
N LEU A 169 25.45 8.36 -4.65
CA LEU A 169 26.51 7.61 -3.95
C LEU A 169 27.27 6.66 -4.88
N ASP A 170 26.58 6.02 -5.83
CA ASP A 170 27.19 5.12 -6.82
C ASP A 170 28.08 5.85 -7.86
N LYS A 171 27.94 7.18 -7.98
CA LYS A 171 28.78 8.02 -8.87
C LYS A 171 29.94 8.69 -8.15
N VAL A 172 29.98 8.65 -6.83
CA VAL A 172 31.11 9.18 -6.05
C VAL A 172 32.32 8.28 -6.28
N SER A 173 33.49 8.91 -6.48
CA SER A 173 34.76 8.21 -6.71
C SER A 173 35.33 7.59 -5.43
N ASP A 174 34.88 8.04 -4.28
CA ASP A 174 35.29 7.50 -3.00
C ASP A 174 34.49 6.25 -2.65
N SER A 175 35.15 5.28 -2.04
CA SER A 175 34.52 4.08 -1.51
C SER A 175 33.71 4.43 -0.26
N ILE A 176 32.40 4.19 -0.31
CA ILE A 176 31.44 4.50 0.77
C ILE A 176 30.77 3.21 1.22
N LEU A 177 30.77 2.99 2.54
CA LEU A 177 30.10 1.85 3.14
C LEU A 177 29.45 2.21 4.48
N ALA A 178 28.44 1.44 4.86
CA ALA A 178 27.86 1.47 6.21
C ALA A 178 27.94 0.08 6.83
N VAL A 179 28.31 0.04 8.09
CA VAL A 179 28.55 -1.19 8.84
C VAL A 179 27.77 -1.15 10.14
N ALA A 180 27.05 -2.21 10.45
CA ALA A 180 26.40 -2.38 11.74
C ALA A 180 27.43 -2.62 12.85
N GLU A 181 27.04 -2.46 14.09
CA GLU A 181 27.90 -2.64 15.28
C GLU A 181 28.59 -4.00 15.29
N ASP A 182 27.91 -5.05 14.85
CA ASP A 182 28.44 -6.42 14.78
C ASP A 182 29.35 -6.67 13.56
N GLY A 183 29.69 -5.62 12.81
CA GLY A 183 30.53 -5.70 11.62
C GLY A 183 29.80 -6.06 10.32
N THR A 184 28.47 -6.21 10.33
CA THR A 184 27.71 -6.52 9.12
C THR A 184 27.70 -5.36 8.15
N LEU A 185 28.05 -5.60 6.88
CA LEU A 185 27.91 -4.62 5.80
C LEU A 185 26.43 -4.38 5.49
N VAL A 186 25.95 -3.20 5.83
CA VAL A 186 24.55 -2.78 5.59
C VAL A 186 24.41 -2.10 4.23
N TYR A 187 25.40 -1.31 3.86
CA TYR A 187 25.46 -0.61 2.59
C TYR A 187 26.89 -0.56 2.05
N ALA A 188 27.00 -0.57 0.73
CA ALA A 188 28.26 -0.27 0.03
C ALA A 188 27.90 0.35 -1.33
N ASN A 189 28.59 1.43 -1.72
CA ASN A 189 28.43 1.99 -3.04
C ASN A 189 29.17 1.16 -4.11
N LYS A 190 28.89 1.46 -5.37
CA LYS A 190 29.51 0.75 -6.50
C LYS A 190 31.03 0.77 -6.46
N GLN A 191 31.64 1.93 -6.11
CA GLN A 191 33.09 2.09 -6.01
C GLN A 191 33.70 1.11 -4.99
N PHE A 192 33.10 1.00 -3.80
CA PHE A 192 33.54 0.06 -2.77
C PHE A 192 33.43 -1.41 -3.25
N ILE A 193 32.30 -1.76 -3.85
CA ILE A 193 32.04 -3.13 -4.35
C ILE A 193 33.10 -3.54 -5.37
N GLU A 194 33.41 -2.65 -6.34
CA GLU A 194 34.41 -2.90 -7.38
C GLU A 194 35.84 -2.94 -6.83
N GLU A 195 36.14 -2.06 -5.87
CA GLU A 195 37.51 -1.94 -5.32
C GLU A 195 37.86 -3.10 -4.38
N TYR A 196 36.92 -3.52 -3.56
CA TYR A 196 37.12 -4.56 -2.54
C TYR A 196 36.58 -5.93 -2.94
N GLY A 197 35.94 -6.06 -4.11
CA GLY A 197 35.49 -7.34 -4.65
C GLY A 197 34.39 -7.98 -3.80
N VAL A 198 33.45 -7.18 -3.30
CA VAL A 198 32.30 -7.68 -2.56
C VAL A 198 31.40 -8.49 -3.50
N THR A 199 31.27 -9.78 -3.25
CA THR A 199 30.52 -10.70 -4.12
C THR A 199 29.29 -11.31 -3.47
N GLN A 200 29.15 -11.13 -2.17
CA GLN A 200 28.02 -11.64 -1.39
C GLN A 200 26.93 -10.56 -1.24
N GLU A 201 25.73 -11.02 -0.92
CA GLU A 201 24.61 -10.13 -0.64
C GLU A 201 24.90 -9.28 0.61
N LEU A 202 24.69 -7.96 0.50
CA LEU A 202 24.80 -7.04 1.64
C LEU A 202 23.83 -7.49 2.75
N GLY A 203 24.25 -7.33 4.00
CA GLY A 203 23.52 -7.83 5.16
C GLY A 203 23.95 -9.23 5.63
N THR A 204 24.74 -9.97 4.85
CA THR A 204 25.27 -11.28 5.22
C THR A 204 26.77 -11.30 5.45
N GLN A 205 27.49 -10.35 4.88
CA GLN A 205 28.97 -10.28 4.92
C GLN A 205 29.43 -9.36 6.06
N LYS A 206 30.48 -9.79 6.75
CA LYS A 206 31.16 -8.96 7.76
C LYS A 206 32.35 -8.23 7.16
N ILE A 207 32.59 -7.00 7.65
CA ILE A 207 33.69 -6.18 7.18
C ILE A 207 35.06 -6.84 7.42
N TYR A 208 35.22 -7.60 8.50
CA TYR A 208 36.47 -8.29 8.84
C TYR A 208 36.63 -9.62 8.08
N ASP A 209 35.62 -10.10 7.35
CA ASP A 209 35.70 -11.25 6.46
C ASP A 209 36.10 -10.85 5.02
N LEU A 210 36.18 -9.55 4.75
CA LEU A 210 36.66 -9.06 3.47
C LEU A 210 38.18 -9.37 3.36
N ARG A 211 38.54 -10.15 2.35
CA ARG A 211 39.96 -10.55 2.09
C ARG A 211 40.94 -9.39 1.96
N VAL A 212 40.43 -8.20 1.80
CA VAL A 212 41.14 -6.97 1.49
C VAL A 212 41.37 -6.12 2.75
N SER A 213 40.61 -6.39 3.79
CA SER A 213 40.70 -5.70 5.05
C SER A 213 41.68 -6.43 5.96
N MET A 214 42.74 -5.76 6.39
CA MET A 214 43.58 -6.25 7.51
C MET A 214 42.86 -6.09 8.85
N THR A 215 41.52 -5.96 8.83
CA THR A 215 40.70 -5.72 9.99
C THR A 215 40.23 -7.05 10.55
N THR A 216 40.72 -7.44 11.70
CA THR A 216 40.17 -8.55 12.48
C THR A 216 38.91 -8.09 13.22
N LYS A 217 38.14 -9.04 13.77
CA LYS A 217 36.99 -8.71 14.59
C LYS A 217 37.35 -7.82 15.78
N GLU A 218 38.45 -8.13 16.46
CA GLU A 218 38.95 -7.36 17.61
C GLU A 218 39.36 -5.95 17.19
N ALA A 219 39.99 -5.80 16.02
CA ALA A 219 40.36 -4.48 15.49
C ALA A 219 39.11 -3.67 15.09
N TRP A 220 38.06 -4.32 14.63
CA TRP A 220 36.75 -3.67 14.37
C TRP A 220 36.13 -3.16 15.67
N GLU A 221 36.07 -4.00 16.70
CA GLU A 221 35.54 -3.62 18.03
C GLU A 221 36.30 -2.43 18.62
N GLN A 222 37.62 -2.44 18.49
CA GLN A 222 38.47 -1.31 18.95
C GLN A 222 38.16 -0.03 18.16
N LYS A 223 37.99 -0.10 16.84
CA LYS A 223 37.62 1.06 16.02
C LYS A 223 36.25 1.65 16.40
N LEU A 224 35.27 0.82 16.69
CA LEU A 224 33.99 1.30 17.19
C LEU A 224 34.16 2.06 18.50
N GLN A 225 34.98 1.56 19.40
CA GLN A 225 35.27 2.24 20.66
C GLN A 225 35.98 3.58 20.40
N ASP A 226 36.98 3.61 19.52
CA ASP A 226 37.67 4.85 19.16
C ASP A 226 36.73 5.90 18.56
N ILE A 227 35.73 5.50 17.73
CA ILE A 227 34.73 6.40 17.17
C ILE A 227 33.81 6.95 18.28
N ARG A 228 33.39 6.11 19.23
CA ARG A 228 32.57 6.50 20.38
C ARG A 228 33.31 7.49 21.29
N ASP A 229 34.57 7.24 21.56
CA ASP A 229 35.43 8.07 22.42
C ASP A 229 35.76 9.42 21.77
N ASN A 230 35.66 9.53 20.44
CA ASN A 230 35.92 10.75 19.67
C ASN A 230 34.61 11.44 19.20
N ASP A 231 33.59 11.44 20.04
CA ASP A 231 32.32 12.14 19.81
C ASP A 231 31.58 11.67 18.52
N GLY A 232 31.72 10.37 18.22
CA GLY A 232 31.03 9.74 17.09
C GLY A 232 31.65 9.97 15.72
N SER A 233 32.86 10.55 15.65
CA SER A 233 33.62 10.65 14.40
C SER A 233 35.11 10.37 14.62
N PHE A 234 35.73 9.67 13.66
CA PHE A 234 37.15 9.32 13.74
C PHE A 234 37.76 9.23 12.33
N ALA A 235 38.92 9.80 12.12
CA ALA A 235 39.66 9.71 10.87
C ALA A 235 41.00 9.00 11.07
N TYR A 236 41.33 8.06 10.19
CA TYR A 236 42.53 7.28 10.25
C TYR A 236 43.05 6.93 8.86
N ARG A 237 44.27 6.37 8.79
CA ARG A 237 44.81 5.80 7.56
C ARG A 237 44.72 4.28 7.64
N ALA A 238 44.17 3.65 6.61
CA ALA A 238 44.11 2.21 6.47
C ALA A 238 44.94 1.75 5.27
N ALA A 239 45.76 0.74 5.47
CA ALA A 239 46.38 0.03 4.38
C ALA A 239 45.47 -1.08 3.88
N TYR A 240 45.41 -1.28 2.56
CA TYR A 240 44.65 -2.34 1.93
C TYR A 240 45.30 -2.80 0.63
N VAL A 241 44.94 -3.98 0.17
CA VAL A 241 45.38 -4.51 -1.12
C VAL A 241 44.13 -4.67 -2.00
N ARG A 242 44.10 -4.00 -3.16
CA ARG A 242 42.99 -4.10 -4.10
C ARG A 242 42.89 -5.53 -4.64
N GLN A 243 41.67 -5.98 -4.89
CA GLN A 243 41.42 -7.30 -5.47
C GLN A 243 42.20 -7.48 -6.79
N GLY A 244 43.00 -8.54 -6.88
CA GLY A 244 43.86 -8.84 -8.05
C GLY A 244 45.18 -8.09 -8.09
N GLU A 245 45.48 -7.22 -7.11
CA GLU A 245 46.77 -6.54 -6.97
C GLU A 245 47.58 -7.16 -5.83
N THR A 246 48.91 -6.96 -5.86
CA THR A 246 49.82 -7.36 -4.79
C THR A 246 50.40 -6.15 -4.06
N LYS A 247 50.12 -4.94 -4.57
CA LYS A 247 50.63 -3.69 -4.01
C LYS A 247 49.73 -3.14 -2.95
N GLU A 248 50.29 -2.86 -1.80
CA GLU A 248 49.60 -2.16 -0.72
C GLU A 248 49.31 -0.69 -1.10
N ARG A 249 48.11 -0.25 -0.80
CA ARG A 249 47.66 1.15 -0.95
C ARG A 249 47.27 1.67 0.42
N VAL A 250 47.34 2.98 0.60
CA VAL A 250 46.94 3.64 1.84
C VAL A 250 45.80 4.58 1.54
N HIS A 251 44.69 4.36 2.18
CA HIS A 251 43.53 5.26 2.15
C HIS A 251 43.44 6.12 3.41
N GLN A 252 42.96 7.33 3.25
CA GLN A 252 42.45 8.11 4.35
C GLN A 252 40.98 7.75 4.52
N VAL A 253 40.64 7.28 5.71
CA VAL A 253 39.26 6.85 6.04
C VAL A 253 38.70 7.83 7.02
N SER A 254 37.50 8.35 6.73
CA SER A 254 36.71 9.17 7.65
C SER A 254 35.48 8.39 8.07
N THR A 255 35.28 8.21 9.35
CA THR A 255 34.16 7.42 9.90
C THR A 255 33.30 8.28 10.78
N PHE A 256 32.01 7.99 10.80
CA PHE A 256 31.06 8.63 11.71
C PHE A 256 29.97 7.65 12.10
N LEU A 257 29.44 7.84 13.32
CA LEU A 257 28.42 7.02 13.91
C LEU A 257 27.05 7.65 13.68
N ILE A 258 26.12 6.87 13.16
CA ILE A 258 24.70 7.23 13.07
C ILE A 258 23.92 6.37 14.06
N ARG A 259 23.10 7.01 14.88
CA ARG A 259 22.20 6.33 15.83
C ARG A 259 20.76 6.45 15.34
N GLU A 260 20.17 5.30 15.04
CA GLU A 260 18.76 5.22 14.63
C GLU A 260 18.08 4.06 15.37
N ASN A 261 16.93 4.32 16.00
CA ASN A 261 16.09 3.31 16.66
C ASN A 261 16.85 2.34 17.59
N ASN A 262 17.78 2.84 18.41
CA ASN A 262 18.69 2.06 19.28
C ASN A 262 19.70 1.16 18.54
N GLN A 263 19.88 1.35 17.25
CA GLN A 263 20.97 0.71 16.49
C GLN A 263 22.03 1.73 16.13
N GLU A 264 23.30 1.34 16.26
CA GLU A 264 24.43 2.13 15.82
C GLU A 264 24.91 1.63 14.46
N LEU A 265 24.99 2.55 13.49
CA LEU A 265 25.57 2.32 12.17
C LEU A 265 26.81 3.18 12.02
N THR A 266 27.91 2.59 11.58
CA THR A 266 29.15 3.31 11.30
C THR A 266 29.30 3.47 9.80
N TRP A 267 29.46 4.72 9.34
CA TRP A 267 29.72 5.05 7.94
C TRP A 267 31.21 5.33 7.71
N PHE A 268 31.68 4.93 6.55
CA PHE A 268 33.06 5.10 6.07
C PHE A 268 33.08 5.76 4.71
#